data_d82b18514024a7f297ab666a698991fc
#
_entry.id   d82b18514024a7f297ab666a698991fc
#
_cell.length_a   1.000
_cell.length_b   1.000
_cell.length_c   1.000
_cell.angle_alpha   90.00
_cell.angle_beta   90.00
_cell.angle_gamma   90.00
#
_symmetry.space_group_name_H-M   'P 1'
#
loop_
_entity.id
_entity.type
_entity.pdbx_description
1 polymer ?
#
loop_
_entity_poly.entity_id
_entity_poly.type
_entity_poly.pdbx_seq_one_letter_code
_entity_poly.pdbx_strand_id
1 'polypeptide(L)'
;MSDVSEIRVSGPARLGRRTKDLTKRLSPGDVAVIDHEDIDRVAAEALVEKTPSAVLNAARSTSGRYPNAGPEILVSAGIVLVDDCGPALFEALLEGHEITVEGGRVLAGGETVLEGQRQNASSVAASAARAREGLSEQLELFASNTLEYMSKEKDLLLDGVGVPEVRTRFDDHPVLIVVRGYNYKEDLATLRPFVRENRPVIVGVDGGADAVLEAGLRPDMIIGDMDSVSDRALRCG
;
A
#
# COMPACT_ATOMS: atom_id res chain seq x y z
N MET A 1 -11.80 -11.92 -37.10
CA MET A 1 -10.70 -10.93 -37.15
C MET A 1 -11.39 -9.57 -37.13
N SER A 2 -11.67 -9.03 -35.97
CA SER A 2 -12.34 -7.73 -35.81
C SER A 2 -11.28 -6.67 -35.97
N ASP A 3 -11.49 -5.82 -36.98
CA ASP A 3 -10.73 -4.63 -37.29
C ASP A 3 -10.55 -3.79 -36.01
N VAL A 4 -9.36 -3.79 -35.45
CA VAL A 4 -8.97 -2.86 -34.40
C VAL A 4 -8.68 -1.54 -35.12
N SER A 5 -9.77 -0.86 -35.53
CA SER A 5 -9.67 0.54 -35.95
C SER A 5 -8.90 1.27 -34.83
N GLU A 6 -7.72 1.79 -35.17
CA GLU A 6 -6.84 2.49 -34.24
C GLU A 6 -7.64 3.65 -33.64
N ILE A 7 -8.12 3.46 -32.39
CA ILE A 7 -8.80 4.55 -31.70
C ILE A 7 -7.80 5.69 -31.60
N ARG A 8 -8.16 6.81 -32.17
CA ARG A 8 -7.40 8.04 -32.18
C ARG A 8 -8.15 9.10 -31.37
N VAL A 9 -7.51 9.66 -30.38
CA VAL A 9 -8.03 10.77 -29.58
C VAL A 9 -7.00 11.86 -29.49
N SER A 10 -7.45 13.11 -29.39
CA SER A 10 -6.57 14.27 -29.23
C SER A 10 -7.08 15.17 -28.15
N GLY A 11 -6.20 15.96 -27.57
CA GLY A 11 -6.52 16.97 -26.58
C GLY A 11 -5.28 17.57 -25.95
N PRO A 12 -5.44 18.66 -25.20
CA PRO A 12 -4.34 19.30 -24.49
C PRO A 12 -3.80 18.41 -23.38
N ALA A 13 -2.48 18.22 -23.32
CA ALA A 13 -1.82 17.43 -22.29
C ALA A 13 -1.88 18.16 -20.94
N ARG A 14 -2.32 17.48 -19.88
CA ARG A 14 -2.26 17.95 -18.50
C ARG A 14 -1.35 17.04 -17.69
N LEU A 15 -0.22 17.59 -17.26
CA LEU A 15 0.84 16.85 -16.61
C LEU A 15 0.74 16.92 -15.09
N GLY A 16 0.68 15.77 -14.39
CA GLY A 16 0.67 15.75 -12.94
C GLY A 16 1.01 14.37 -12.40
N ARG A 17 2.21 14.23 -11.81
CA ARG A 17 2.63 12.95 -11.21
C ARG A 17 1.64 12.41 -10.18
N ARG A 18 1.01 13.31 -9.42
CA ARG A 18 -0.02 12.95 -8.44
C ARG A 18 -1.41 13.10 -9.06
N THR A 19 -2.10 12.00 -9.28
CA THR A 19 -3.45 11.96 -9.86
C THR A 19 -4.42 12.88 -9.11
N LYS A 20 -4.42 12.86 -7.78
CA LYS A 20 -5.28 13.71 -6.93
C LYS A 20 -5.12 15.21 -7.19
N ASP A 21 -3.92 15.67 -7.51
CA ASP A 21 -3.68 17.09 -7.78
C ASP A 21 -4.01 17.44 -9.22
N LEU A 22 -3.78 16.52 -10.15
CA LEU A 22 -4.13 16.67 -11.55
C LEU A 22 -5.64 16.76 -11.76
N THR A 23 -6.44 15.92 -11.12
CA THR A 23 -7.91 15.89 -11.26
C THR A 23 -8.57 17.21 -10.89
N LYS A 24 -7.98 18.04 -10.04
CA LYS A 24 -8.51 19.37 -9.68
C LYS A 24 -8.50 20.36 -10.85
N ARG A 25 -7.67 20.15 -11.86
CA ARG A 25 -7.46 21.07 -13.00
C ARG A 25 -7.72 20.46 -14.36
N LEU A 26 -8.14 19.18 -14.41
CA LEU A 26 -8.59 18.52 -15.63
C LEU A 26 -9.93 19.08 -16.09
N SER A 27 -10.04 19.24 -17.40
CA SER A 27 -11.26 19.57 -18.13
C SER A 27 -11.67 18.43 -19.06
N PRO A 28 -12.96 18.32 -19.43
CA PRO A 28 -13.41 17.34 -20.40
C PRO A 28 -12.61 17.44 -21.72
N GLY A 29 -12.17 16.29 -22.22
CA GLY A 29 -11.37 16.20 -23.45
C GLY A 29 -9.86 16.37 -23.28
N ASP A 30 -9.37 16.81 -22.13
CA ASP A 30 -7.93 16.83 -21.83
C ASP A 30 -7.31 15.42 -21.93
N VAL A 31 -6.01 15.33 -22.18
CA VAL A 31 -5.23 14.10 -22.02
C VAL A 31 -4.51 14.17 -20.68
N ALA A 32 -4.90 13.32 -19.75
CA ALA A 32 -4.31 13.25 -18.42
C ALA A 32 -2.99 12.48 -18.44
N VAL A 33 -1.90 13.09 -17.99
CA VAL A 33 -0.56 12.50 -17.92
C VAL A 33 -0.19 12.30 -16.45
N ILE A 34 -0.07 11.04 -16.02
CA ILE A 34 0.11 10.65 -14.61
C ILE A 34 1.32 9.72 -14.43
N ASP A 35 1.73 9.55 -13.16
CA ASP A 35 2.72 8.57 -12.72
C ASP A 35 2.13 7.85 -11.49
N HIS A 36 1.33 6.80 -11.74
CA HIS A 36 0.55 6.14 -10.72
C HIS A 36 0.60 4.62 -10.87
N GLU A 37 1.48 3.96 -10.09
CA GLU A 37 1.50 2.50 -10.02
C GLU A 37 0.24 2.01 -9.30
N ASP A 38 -0.39 0.97 -9.84
CA ASP A 38 -1.59 0.34 -9.25
C ASP A 38 -2.75 1.32 -9.02
N ILE A 39 -3.26 1.94 -10.09
CA ILE A 39 -4.36 2.91 -10.02
C ILE A 39 -5.51 2.33 -9.21
N ASP A 40 -5.82 2.95 -8.07
CA ASP A 40 -6.92 2.57 -7.21
C ASP A 40 -8.29 3.06 -7.73
N ARG A 41 -9.37 2.56 -7.09
CA ARG A 41 -10.74 2.92 -7.44
C ARG A 41 -10.97 4.43 -7.33
N VAL A 42 -10.50 5.05 -6.25
CA VAL A 42 -10.75 6.47 -5.96
C VAL A 42 -10.12 7.38 -7.01
N ALA A 43 -8.87 7.08 -7.38
CA ALA A 43 -8.16 7.81 -8.43
C ALA A 43 -8.83 7.64 -9.79
N ALA A 44 -9.28 6.41 -10.13
CA ALA A 44 -9.97 6.13 -11.39
C ALA A 44 -11.32 6.84 -11.47
N GLU A 45 -12.14 6.77 -10.43
CA GLU A 45 -13.44 7.46 -10.37
C GLU A 45 -13.28 8.98 -10.49
N ALA A 46 -12.27 9.54 -9.83
CA ALA A 46 -11.96 10.97 -9.94
C ALA A 46 -11.51 11.38 -11.36
N LEU A 47 -10.80 10.52 -12.08
CA LEU A 47 -10.44 10.74 -13.49
C LEU A 47 -11.68 10.63 -14.37
N VAL A 48 -12.52 9.61 -14.19
CA VAL A 48 -13.78 9.43 -14.95
C VAL A 48 -14.70 10.63 -14.81
N GLU A 49 -14.85 11.19 -13.61
CA GLU A 49 -15.65 12.40 -13.35
C GLU A 49 -15.21 13.58 -14.23
N LYS A 50 -13.92 13.68 -14.52
CA LYS A 50 -13.35 14.73 -15.37
C LYS A 50 -13.42 14.47 -16.86
N THR A 51 -13.84 13.29 -17.26
CA THR A 51 -14.02 12.88 -18.67
C THR A 51 -12.84 13.23 -19.57
N PRO A 52 -11.58 12.86 -19.23
CA PRO A 52 -10.46 13.06 -20.12
C PRO A 52 -10.62 12.19 -21.38
N SER A 53 -10.05 12.61 -22.49
CA SER A 53 -10.04 11.82 -23.74
C SER A 53 -9.12 10.60 -23.63
N ALA A 54 -8.01 10.74 -22.90
CA ALA A 54 -7.08 9.66 -22.59
C ALA A 54 -6.40 9.86 -21.24
N VAL A 55 -5.87 8.77 -20.73
CA VAL A 55 -4.94 8.72 -19.57
C VAL A 55 -3.65 8.07 -20.05
N LEU A 56 -2.54 8.81 -19.98
CA LEU A 56 -1.19 8.33 -20.21
C LEU A 56 -0.52 8.12 -18.86
N ASN A 57 -0.11 6.90 -18.57
CA ASN A 57 0.53 6.56 -17.31
C ASN A 57 2.00 6.20 -17.50
N ALA A 58 2.90 6.92 -16.84
CA ALA A 58 4.32 6.60 -16.86
C ALA A 58 4.60 5.23 -16.23
N ALA A 59 3.87 4.90 -15.14
CA ALA A 59 3.94 3.62 -14.45
C ALA A 59 2.96 2.59 -15.04
N ARG A 60 2.95 1.40 -14.45
CA ARG A 60 1.93 0.38 -14.74
C ARG A 60 0.69 0.62 -13.89
N SER A 61 -0.46 0.75 -14.53
CA SER A 61 -1.74 0.88 -13.84
C SER A 61 -2.16 -0.40 -13.10
N THR A 62 -1.52 -1.54 -13.39
CA THR A 62 -1.57 -2.80 -12.63
C THR A 62 -0.18 -3.42 -12.60
N SER A 63 0.47 -3.46 -11.45
CA SER A 63 1.80 -4.08 -11.27
C SER A 63 1.72 -5.62 -11.26
N GLY A 64 0.56 -6.18 -10.95
CA GLY A 64 0.34 -7.62 -10.77
C GLY A 64 0.58 -8.11 -9.35
N ARG A 65 0.99 -7.24 -8.41
CA ARG A 65 1.16 -7.63 -6.99
C ARG A 65 -0.18 -7.78 -6.27
N TYR A 66 -1.11 -6.88 -6.58
CA TYR A 66 -2.45 -6.87 -5.99
C TYR A 66 -3.51 -6.57 -7.06
N PRO A 67 -4.68 -7.22 -6.99
CA PRO A 67 -5.78 -6.85 -7.87
C PRO A 67 -6.27 -5.44 -7.55
N ASN A 68 -6.33 -4.59 -8.56
CA ASN A 68 -6.85 -3.24 -8.46
C ASN A 68 -7.96 -3.00 -9.50
N ALA A 69 -8.92 -2.14 -9.20
CA ALA A 69 -10.08 -1.89 -10.04
C ALA A 69 -9.93 -0.68 -10.98
N GLY A 70 -8.90 0.14 -10.77
CA GLY A 70 -8.75 1.41 -11.49
C GLY A 70 -8.74 1.28 -13.01
N PRO A 71 -7.89 0.42 -13.61
CA PRO A 71 -7.85 0.24 -15.05
C PRO A 71 -9.19 -0.21 -15.66
N GLU A 72 -9.91 -1.11 -14.98
CA GLU A 72 -11.23 -1.58 -15.41
C GLU A 72 -12.24 -0.43 -15.45
N ILE A 73 -12.26 0.41 -14.43
CA ILE A 73 -13.14 1.58 -14.33
C ILE A 73 -12.86 2.56 -15.49
N LEU A 74 -11.59 2.89 -15.75
CA LEU A 74 -11.20 3.80 -16.83
C LEU A 74 -11.60 3.26 -18.19
N VAL A 75 -11.26 2.01 -18.51
CA VAL A 75 -11.55 1.39 -19.79
C VAL A 75 -13.06 1.20 -20.00
N SER A 76 -13.81 0.83 -18.94
CA SER A 76 -15.27 0.68 -18.99
C SER A 76 -15.98 2.03 -19.20
N ALA A 77 -15.40 3.13 -18.74
CA ALA A 77 -15.88 4.48 -18.99
C ALA A 77 -15.56 4.98 -20.42
N GLY A 78 -14.87 4.18 -21.24
CA GLY A 78 -14.49 4.54 -22.61
C GLY A 78 -13.25 5.43 -22.70
N ILE A 79 -12.53 5.64 -21.60
CA ILE A 79 -11.30 6.44 -21.58
C ILE A 79 -10.15 5.61 -22.16
N VAL A 80 -9.40 6.18 -23.09
CA VAL A 80 -8.20 5.54 -23.65
C VAL A 80 -7.12 5.52 -22.59
N LEU A 81 -6.70 4.33 -22.16
CA LEU A 81 -5.63 4.13 -21.18
C LEU A 81 -4.39 3.59 -21.87
N VAL A 82 -3.27 4.31 -21.75
CA VAL A 82 -1.96 3.88 -22.22
C VAL A 82 -1.00 3.80 -21.04
N ASP A 83 -0.50 2.62 -20.78
CA ASP A 83 0.35 2.27 -19.66
C ASP A 83 1.83 2.15 -20.05
N ASP A 84 2.67 2.10 -19.02
CA ASP A 84 4.11 1.79 -19.14
C ASP A 84 4.83 2.73 -20.13
N CYS A 85 4.40 4.01 -20.16
CA CYS A 85 5.00 5.03 -21.01
C CYS A 85 6.41 5.44 -20.53
N GLY A 86 6.80 5.03 -19.34
CA GLY A 86 8.08 5.35 -18.73
C GLY A 86 8.21 6.79 -18.22
N PRO A 87 9.28 7.09 -17.45
CA PRO A 87 9.49 8.41 -16.84
C PRO A 87 9.75 9.53 -17.86
N ALA A 88 10.24 9.17 -19.05
CA ALA A 88 10.45 10.11 -20.17
C ALA A 88 9.15 10.79 -20.65
N LEU A 89 7.97 10.25 -20.29
CA LEU A 89 6.67 10.82 -20.60
C LEU A 89 6.55 12.30 -20.17
N PHE A 90 7.08 12.63 -18.99
CA PHE A 90 7.03 14.00 -18.44
C PHE A 90 8.08 14.94 -19.04
N GLU A 91 9.08 14.41 -19.73
CA GLU A 91 10.12 15.19 -20.43
C GLU A 91 9.73 15.45 -21.87
N ALA A 92 9.01 14.50 -22.49
CA ALA A 92 8.61 14.57 -23.89
C ALA A 92 7.38 15.44 -24.15
N LEU A 93 6.55 15.69 -23.12
CA LEU A 93 5.30 16.42 -23.25
C LEU A 93 5.37 17.77 -22.52
N LEU A 94 4.68 18.77 -23.06
CA LEU A 94 4.56 20.08 -22.46
C LEU A 94 3.12 20.33 -22.02
N GLU A 95 2.97 20.93 -20.84
CA GLU A 95 1.67 21.30 -20.27
C GLU A 95 0.84 22.14 -21.22
N GLY A 96 -0.39 21.73 -21.48
CA GLY A 96 -1.34 22.42 -22.32
C GLY A 96 -1.13 22.29 -23.84
N HIS A 97 -0.09 21.60 -24.27
CA HIS A 97 0.12 21.34 -25.70
C HIS A 97 -0.82 20.26 -26.22
N GLU A 98 -1.33 20.47 -27.44
CA GLU A 98 -2.16 19.49 -28.12
C GLU A 98 -1.35 18.25 -28.48
N ILE A 99 -1.82 17.09 -28.05
CA ILE A 99 -1.23 15.78 -28.38
C ILE A 99 -2.29 14.84 -28.92
N THR A 100 -1.86 13.85 -29.67
CA THR A 100 -2.71 12.79 -30.22
C THR A 100 -2.26 11.45 -29.67
N VAL A 101 -3.20 10.63 -29.21
CA VAL A 101 -2.98 9.24 -28.83
C VAL A 101 -3.59 8.34 -29.87
N GLU A 102 -2.77 7.51 -30.50
CA GLU A 102 -3.14 6.60 -31.58
C GLU A 102 -2.66 5.18 -31.23
N GLY A 103 -3.57 4.31 -30.85
CA GLY A 103 -3.19 3.01 -30.27
C GLY A 103 -2.37 3.21 -29.00
N GLY A 104 -1.11 2.73 -28.99
CA GLY A 104 -0.16 2.96 -27.88
C GLY A 104 0.81 4.12 -28.14
N ARG A 105 0.73 4.78 -29.31
CA ARG A 105 1.64 5.86 -29.69
C ARG A 105 1.12 7.21 -29.23
N VAL A 106 2.02 8.04 -28.74
CA VAL A 106 1.76 9.42 -28.35
C VAL A 106 2.46 10.33 -29.36
N LEU A 107 1.69 11.19 -30.01
CA LEU A 107 2.19 12.09 -31.03
C LEU A 107 2.09 13.55 -30.56
N ALA A 108 3.16 14.31 -30.76
CA ALA A 108 3.20 15.76 -30.57
C ALA A 108 3.69 16.40 -31.88
N GLY A 109 2.98 17.43 -32.35
CA GLY A 109 3.32 18.07 -33.64
C GLY A 109 3.25 17.12 -34.84
N GLY A 110 2.55 16.00 -34.73
CA GLY A 110 2.44 14.99 -35.83
C GLY A 110 3.53 13.91 -35.80
N GLU A 111 4.52 14.01 -34.93
CA GLU A 111 5.59 13.02 -34.75
C GLU A 111 5.36 12.17 -33.51
N THR A 112 5.67 10.87 -33.59
CA THR A 112 5.61 9.98 -32.42
C THR A 112 6.75 10.33 -31.49
N VAL A 113 6.40 10.78 -30.28
CA VAL A 113 7.36 11.15 -29.24
C VAL A 113 7.56 10.06 -28.20
N LEU A 114 6.56 9.17 -28.06
CA LEU A 114 6.54 8.08 -27.06
C LEU A 114 5.64 6.94 -27.52
N GLU A 115 5.90 5.76 -26.99
CA GLU A 115 5.04 4.58 -27.15
C GLU A 115 4.86 3.91 -25.80
N GLY A 116 3.62 3.52 -25.47
CA GLY A 116 3.25 2.78 -24.29
C GLY A 116 2.33 1.61 -24.63
N GLN A 117 1.87 0.91 -23.62
CA GLN A 117 0.96 -0.24 -23.77
C GLN A 117 -0.49 0.21 -23.65
N ARG A 118 -1.21 0.21 -24.79
CA ARG A 118 -2.64 0.46 -24.74
C ARG A 118 -3.37 -0.65 -24.02
N GLN A 119 -4.18 -0.26 -23.02
CA GLN A 119 -5.04 -1.15 -22.27
C GLN A 119 -6.43 -1.25 -22.92
N ASN A 120 -7.00 -2.43 -22.86
CA ASN A 120 -8.37 -2.73 -23.26
C ASN A 120 -9.01 -3.69 -22.25
N ALA A 121 -10.31 -3.97 -22.40
CA ALA A 121 -11.04 -4.84 -21.47
C ALA A 121 -10.37 -6.22 -21.31
N SER A 122 -9.84 -6.80 -22.39
CA SER A 122 -9.19 -8.11 -22.36
C SER A 122 -7.85 -8.07 -21.63
N SER A 123 -6.99 -7.07 -21.92
CA SER A 123 -5.68 -6.94 -21.26
C SER A 123 -5.83 -6.63 -19.75
N VAL A 124 -6.80 -5.78 -19.40
CA VAL A 124 -7.11 -5.45 -17.99
C VAL A 124 -7.63 -6.68 -17.25
N ALA A 125 -8.58 -7.43 -17.83
CA ALA A 125 -9.09 -8.66 -17.24
C ALA A 125 -7.98 -9.70 -17.03
N ALA A 126 -7.10 -9.88 -18.03
CA ALA A 126 -5.98 -10.81 -17.93
C ALA A 126 -4.98 -10.38 -16.83
N SER A 127 -4.70 -9.09 -16.68
CA SER A 127 -3.81 -8.57 -15.63
C SER A 127 -4.43 -8.74 -14.25
N ALA A 128 -5.73 -8.47 -14.10
CA ALA A 128 -6.47 -8.68 -12.84
C ALA A 128 -6.52 -10.16 -12.45
N ALA A 129 -6.68 -11.08 -13.40
CA ALA A 129 -6.66 -12.52 -13.14
C ALA A 129 -5.28 -12.98 -12.63
N ARG A 130 -4.19 -12.56 -13.28
CA ARG A 130 -2.82 -12.86 -12.82
C ARG A 130 -2.53 -12.32 -11.41
N ALA A 131 -2.98 -11.09 -11.12
CA ALA A 131 -2.79 -10.49 -9.81
C ALA A 131 -3.55 -11.25 -8.70
N ARG A 132 -4.76 -11.77 -8.99
CA ARG A 132 -5.51 -12.61 -8.06
C ARG A 132 -4.83 -13.97 -7.82
N GLU A 133 -4.31 -14.58 -8.86
CA GLU A 133 -3.61 -15.86 -8.77
C GLU A 133 -2.34 -15.74 -7.90
N GLY A 134 -1.50 -14.72 -8.15
CA GLY A 134 -0.31 -14.45 -7.34
C GLY A 134 -0.64 -14.14 -5.87
N LEU A 135 -1.73 -13.42 -5.59
CA LEU A 135 -2.18 -13.15 -4.22
C LEU A 135 -2.65 -14.43 -3.52
N SER A 136 -3.38 -15.31 -4.22
CA SER A 136 -3.82 -16.59 -3.67
C SER A 136 -2.65 -17.46 -3.27
N GLU A 137 -1.63 -17.57 -4.11
CA GLU A 137 -0.41 -18.33 -3.80
C GLU A 137 0.32 -17.79 -2.56
N GLN A 138 0.45 -16.47 -2.44
CA GLN A 138 1.05 -15.83 -1.25
C GLN A 138 0.25 -16.08 0.02
N LEU A 139 -1.09 -16.04 -0.05
CA LEU A 139 -1.96 -16.33 1.08
C LEU A 139 -1.88 -17.81 1.51
N GLU A 140 -1.79 -18.73 0.56
CA GLU A 140 -1.61 -20.17 0.85
C GLU A 140 -0.27 -20.43 1.55
N LEU A 141 0.82 -19.82 1.07
CA LEU A 141 2.12 -19.91 1.71
C LEU A 141 2.11 -19.32 3.13
N PHE A 142 1.50 -18.16 3.30
CA PHE A 142 1.36 -17.54 4.62
C PHE A 142 0.54 -18.40 5.58
N ALA A 143 -0.59 -18.93 5.13
CA ALA A 143 -1.44 -19.80 5.93
C ALA A 143 -0.71 -21.10 6.32
N SER A 144 -0.01 -21.72 5.36
CA SER A 144 0.77 -22.94 5.59
C SER A 144 1.87 -22.72 6.62
N ASN A 145 2.65 -21.64 6.48
CA ASN A 145 3.69 -21.29 7.44
C ASN A 145 3.11 -21.03 8.84
N THR A 146 1.99 -20.29 8.91
CA THR A 146 1.33 -20.00 10.19
C THR A 146 0.85 -21.29 10.88
N LEU A 147 0.23 -22.21 10.14
CA LEU A 147 -0.22 -23.49 10.67
C LEU A 147 0.96 -24.38 11.10
N GLU A 148 2.07 -24.34 10.37
CA GLU A 148 3.28 -25.06 10.76
C GLU A 148 3.85 -24.55 12.08
N TYR A 149 3.94 -23.22 12.26
CA TYR A 149 4.35 -22.61 13.52
C TYR A 149 3.39 -22.96 14.67
N MET A 150 2.09 -22.80 14.47
CA MET A 150 1.10 -23.17 15.47
C MET A 150 1.19 -24.66 15.86
N SER A 151 1.47 -25.54 14.90
CA SER A 151 1.64 -26.98 15.18
C SER A 151 2.90 -27.29 15.97
N LYS A 152 4.00 -26.58 15.70
CA LYS A 152 5.25 -26.71 16.46
C LYS A 152 5.13 -26.17 17.89
N GLU A 153 4.40 -25.09 18.05
CA GLU A 153 4.23 -24.39 19.34
C GLU A 153 2.97 -24.78 20.09
N LYS A 154 2.25 -25.83 19.63
CA LYS A 154 0.96 -26.22 20.23
C LYS A 154 1.07 -26.56 21.73
N ASP A 155 2.14 -27.21 22.16
CA ASP A 155 2.33 -27.63 23.55
C ASP A 155 2.60 -26.41 24.44
N LEU A 156 3.30 -25.37 23.92
CA LEU A 156 3.46 -24.09 24.58
C LEU A 156 2.11 -23.34 24.67
N LEU A 157 1.34 -23.32 23.56
CA LEU A 157 0.08 -22.59 23.49
C LEU A 157 -1.05 -23.23 24.33
N LEU A 158 -1.10 -24.56 24.40
CA LEU A 158 -2.16 -25.30 25.08
C LEU A 158 -1.81 -25.67 26.50
N ASP A 159 -0.57 -26.10 26.74
CA ASP A 159 -0.15 -26.69 28.01
C ASP A 159 0.92 -25.86 28.75
N GLY A 160 1.37 -24.75 28.15
CA GLY A 160 2.41 -23.88 28.71
C GLY A 160 3.78 -24.56 28.82
N VAL A 161 3.97 -25.68 28.10
CA VAL A 161 5.24 -26.42 28.13
C VAL A 161 6.30 -25.62 27.39
N GLY A 162 7.44 -25.39 28.05
CA GLY A 162 8.54 -24.61 27.46
C GLY A 162 8.58 -23.15 27.92
N VAL A 163 7.61 -22.67 28.70
CA VAL A 163 7.70 -21.36 29.35
C VAL A 163 8.84 -21.36 30.34
N PRO A 164 9.86 -20.50 30.21
CA PRO A 164 10.96 -20.45 31.14
C PRO A 164 10.51 -19.94 32.52
N GLU A 165 11.16 -20.43 33.59
CA GLU A 165 10.97 -19.84 34.90
C GLU A 165 11.46 -18.39 34.92
N VAL A 166 10.57 -17.48 35.34
CA VAL A 166 10.88 -16.05 35.44
C VAL A 166 10.92 -15.60 36.89
N ARG A 167 11.73 -14.57 37.18
CA ARG A 167 11.83 -14.00 38.53
C ARG A 167 10.69 -13.04 38.85
N THR A 168 10.03 -12.50 37.82
CA THR A 168 8.91 -11.57 37.95
C THR A 168 7.70 -12.31 38.53
N ARG A 169 7.14 -11.77 39.62
CA ARG A 169 5.94 -12.33 40.28
C ARG A 169 4.70 -11.68 39.71
N PHE A 170 3.74 -12.48 39.29
CA PHE A 170 2.47 -12.05 38.72
C PHE A 170 1.28 -12.23 39.69
N ASP A 171 1.52 -12.91 40.84
CA ASP A 171 0.46 -13.26 41.77
C ASP A 171 -0.24 -12.01 42.33
N ASP A 172 -1.57 -11.99 42.25
CA ASP A 172 -2.45 -10.94 42.76
C ASP A 172 -2.19 -9.52 42.23
N HIS A 173 -1.45 -9.37 41.13
CA HIS A 173 -1.21 -8.08 40.50
C HIS A 173 -1.84 -8.02 39.11
N PRO A 174 -2.46 -6.89 38.73
CA PRO A 174 -2.80 -6.65 37.32
C PRO A 174 -1.53 -6.67 36.48
N VAL A 175 -1.65 -7.12 35.24
CA VAL A 175 -0.54 -7.12 34.27
C VAL A 175 -0.84 -6.12 33.16
N LEU A 176 0.07 -5.19 32.93
CA LEU A 176 0.01 -4.26 31.81
C LEU A 176 1.01 -4.72 30.73
N ILE A 177 0.49 -5.26 29.65
CA ILE A 177 1.30 -5.67 28.51
C ILE A 177 1.36 -4.51 27.49
N VAL A 178 2.59 -4.06 27.18
CA VAL A 178 2.83 -2.93 26.30
C VAL A 178 3.49 -3.43 25.01
N VAL A 179 2.77 -3.28 23.91
CA VAL A 179 3.27 -3.50 22.53
C VAL A 179 3.34 -2.14 21.84
N ARG A 180 4.44 -1.86 21.15
CA ARG A 180 4.63 -0.58 20.44
C ARG A 180 3.74 -0.50 19.21
N GLY A 181 2.56 0.13 19.37
CA GLY A 181 1.60 0.38 18.30
C GLY A 181 1.62 1.84 17.82
N TYR A 182 0.66 2.22 16.98
CA TYR A 182 0.61 3.54 16.33
C TYR A 182 0.45 4.69 17.33
N ASN A 183 -0.46 4.56 18.32
CA ASN A 183 -0.78 5.61 19.30
C ASN A 183 -0.26 5.32 20.71
N TYR A 184 0.79 4.50 20.85
CA TYR A 184 1.26 4.03 22.17
C TYR A 184 1.55 5.13 23.18
N LYS A 185 1.95 6.34 22.74
CA LYS A 185 2.27 7.46 23.65
C LYS A 185 1.02 8.02 24.32
N GLU A 186 -0.04 8.22 23.54
CA GLU A 186 -1.34 8.69 24.02
C GLU A 186 -2.00 7.64 24.90
N ASP A 187 -1.92 6.37 24.51
CA ASP A 187 -2.47 5.25 25.26
C ASP A 187 -1.80 5.14 26.64
N LEU A 188 -0.46 5.15 26.69
CA LEU A 188 0.29 5.10 27.94
C LEU A 188 0.05 6.34 28.81
N ALA A 189 -0.09 7.52 28.20
CA ALA A 189 -0.44 8.74 28.95
C ALA A 189 -1.81 8.61 29.60
N THR A 190 -2.79 8.06 28.92
CA THR A 190 -4.15 7.80 29.43
C THR A 190 -4.16 6.78 30.54
N LEU A 191 -3.30 5.78 30.50
CA LEU A 191 -3.20 4.72 31.50
C LEU A 191 -2.38 5.11 32.75
N ARG A 192 -1.75 6.28 32.79
CA ARG A 192 -0.95 6.72 33.97
C ARG A 192 -1.69 6.66 35.30
N PRO A 193 -2.96 7.09 35.44
CA PRO A 193 -3.71 6.95 36.70
C PRO A 193 -3.84 5.47 37.10
N PHE A 194 -4.18 4.59 36.16
CA PHE A 194 -4.29 3.15 36.42
C PHE A 194 -2.97 2.56 36.92
N VAL A 195 -1.85 2.88 36.27
CA VAL A 195 -0.52 2.39 36.70
C VAL A 195 -0.17 2.85 38.10
N ARG A 196 -0.47 4.12 38.42
CA ARG A 196 -0.18 4.67 39.78
C ARG A 196 -1.04 4.05 40.85
N GLU A 197 -2.31 3.79 40.58
CA GLU A 197 -3.27 3.28 41.58
C GLU A 197 -3.14 1.78 41.76
N ASN A 198 -2.99 1.02 40.68
CA ASN A 198 -3.04 -0.44 40.73
C ASN A 198 -1.65 -1.10 40.78
N ARG A 199 -0.58 -0.35 40.45
CA ARG A 199 0.80 -0.84 40.40
C ARG A 199 0.92 -2.18 39.66
N PRO A 200 0.49 -2.23 38.37
CA PRO A 200 0.54 -3.45 37.59
C PRO A 200 1.97 -3.92 37.36
N VAL A 201 2.16 -5.20 37.18
CA VAL A 201 3.38 -5.73 36.56
C VAL A 201 3.41 -5.25 35.10
N ILE A 202 4.46 -4.55 34.70
CA ILE A 202 4.60 -3.98 33.38
C ILE A 202 5.48 -4.89 32.53
N VAL A 203 4.88 -5.48 31.49
CA VAL A 203 5.57 -6.33 30.51
C VAL A 203 5.73 -5.57 29.21
N GLY A 204 6.97 -5.32 28.79
CA GLY A 204 7.28 -4.75 27.49
C GLY A 204 7.50 -5.85 26.45
N VAL A 205 6.78 -5.81 25.33
CA VAL A 205 7.00 -6.72 24.22
C VAL A 205 7.87 -6.03 23.18
N ASP A 206 9.07 -6.53 22.96
CA ASP A 206 10.08 -5.97 22.05
C ASP A 206 10.24 -4.45 22.25
N GLY A 207 10.09 -3.64 21.19
CA GLY A 207 10.10 -2.18 21.28
C GLY A 207 9.08 -1.56 22.23
N GLY A 208 8.14 -2.35 22.77
CA GLY A 208 7.24 -1.95 23.84
C GLY A 208 7.99 -1.62 25.16
N ALA A 209 9.14 -2.25 25.41
CA ALA A 209 9.99 -1.92 26.55
C ALA A 209 10.53 -0.48 26.44
N ASP A 210 10.95 -0.06 25.26
CA ASP A 210 11.38 1.33 25.00
C ASP A 210 10.22 2.31 25.15
N ALA A 211 9.01 1.95 24.71
CA ALA A 211 7.82 2.78 24.87
C ALA A 211 7.49 3.00 26.36
N VAL A 212 7.64 1.98 27.20
CA VAL A 212 7.50 2.08 28.67
C VAL A 212 8.51 3.05 29.25
N LEU A 213 9.79 2.96 28.84
CA LEU A 213 10.86 3.88 29.29
C LEU A 213 10.63 5.32 28.80
N GLU A 214 10.16 5.50 27.55
CA GLU A 214 9.81 6.82 27.01
C GLU A 214 8.66 7.46 27.82
N ALA A 215 7.71 6.67 28.30
CA ALA A 215 6.63 7.13 29.15
C ALA A 215 7.08 7.45 30.61
N GLY A 216 8.36 7.27 30.94
CA GLY A 216 8.91 7.47 32.30
C GLY A 216 8.53 6.37 33.28
N LEU A 217 8.13 5.20 32.79
CA LEU A 217 7.87 3.99 33.54
C LEU A 217 9.06 3.03 33.40
N ARG A 218 9.03 1.94 34.16
CA ARG A 218 10.02 0.88 34.07
C ARG A 218 9.33 -0.46 33.81
N PRO A 219 9.76 -1.25 32.82
CA PRO A 219 9.25 -2.58 32.65
C PRO A 219 9.79 -3.51 33.74
N ASP A 220 8.93 -4.40 34.25
CA ASP A 220 9.29 -5.46 35.18
C ASP A 220 9.74 -6.72 34.44
N MET A 221 9.35 -6.84 33.17
CA MET A 221 9.72 -7.94 32.30
C MET A 221 9.76 -7.47 30.83
N ILE A 222 10.68 -8.03 30.06
CA ILE A 222 10.78 -7.83 28.63
C ILE A 222 10.69 -9.20 27.95
N ILE A 223 9.83 -9.31 26.96
CA ILE A 223 9.62 -10.53 26.17
C ILE A 223 9.64 -10.19 24.67
N GLY A 224 10.01 -11.14 23.85
CA GLY A 224 10.02 -11.03 22.39
C GLY A 224 11.27 -11.63 21.78
N ASP A 225 11.49 -11.39 20.50
CA ASP A 225 12.69 -11.80 19.77
C ASP A 225 13.88 -10.84 19.95
N MET A 226 13.64 -9.72 20.62
CA MET A 226 14.62 -8.68 20.98
C MET A 226 15.18 -7.90 19.78
N ASP A 227 14.64 -8.03 18.59
CA ASP A 227 15.11 -7.37 17.38
C ASP A 227 14.93 -5.85 17.41
N SER A 228 13.90 -5.36 18.10
CA SER A 228 13.52 -3.96 18.18
C SER A 228 13.69 -3.32 19.56
N VAL A 229 14.34 -4.01 20.49
CA VAL A 229 14.64 -3.53 21.84
C VAL A 229 15.97 -2.81 21.88
N SER A 230 16.01 -1.62 22.49
CA SER A 230 17.27 -0.92 22.70
C SER A 230 18.12 -1.54 23.84
N ASP A 231 19.44 -1.38 23.74
CA ASP A 231 20.38 -1.74 24.81
C ASP A 231 20.02 -1.08 26.15
N ARG A 232 19.43 0.10 26.11
CA ARG A 232 18.97 0.82 27.30
C ARG A 232 17.86 0.07 28.00
N ALA A 233 16.88 -0.43 27.23
CA ALA A 233 15.77 -1.19 27.78
C ALA A 233 16.24 -2.52 28.38
N LEU A 234 17.12 -3.23 27.68
CA LEU A 234 17.68 -4.51 28.15
C LEU A 234 18.47 -4.38 29.46
N ARG A 235 19.02 -3.21 29.77
CA ARG A 235 19.81 -2.96 31.00
C ARG A 235 19.00 -2.40 32.15
N CYS A 236 17.69 -2.18 32.00
CA CYS A 236 16.88 -1.62 33.08
C CYS A 236 16.19 -2.67 33.96
N GLY A 237 16.40 -3.98 33.67
CA GLY A 237 15.87 -5.12 34.45
C GLY A 237 16.64 -5.40 35.70
#